data_da08ce09cd4381bf393d48d75c88f11c
#
_entry.id   da08ce09cd4381bf393d48d75c88f11c
#
_cell.length_a   1.000
_cell.length_b   1.000
_cell.length_c   1.000
_cell.angle_alpha   90.00
_cell.angle_beta   90.00
_cell.angle_gamma   90.00
#
_symmetry.space_group_name_H-M   'P 1'
#
loop_
_entity.id
_entity.type
_entity.pdbx_description
1 polymer ?
#
loop_
_entity_poly.entity_id
_entity_poly.type
_entity_poly.pdbx_seq_one_letter_code
_entity_poly.pdbx_strand_id
1 'polypeptide(L)'
;MASAIRRASADLDGDALSRFRSAPWRFDVWQAGAILEAWKGRMDWGVPASDIIPAGEVRGVAFPEGGAPRLDVNLLGLAGMDGPLPPHVALLVRERMRAGDPAFQEFLDLFHNRILHLWRDMASSLCPELRADGLPEAHPFAAFLEAVSGLPNTGERARDVPMPGPVAGRGDVPAALFRSCAAVWARQPRSAAGLEKLVKAAFGVEARVEPFHGAWVDLPEEDLTRLGGRDAGNARLGSTALLGSRVFDASAGIILRLGPLTEAQRRMFLPPPAGTCRADLLALVRWYLGNVGCEIVLERQGGTGRTYGC
;
A
#
# COMPACT_ATOMS: atom_id res chain seq x y z
N MET A 1 -4.68 -5.05 2.38
CA MET A 1 -4.86 -5.05 0.91
C MET A 1 -4.27 -6.30 0.25
N ALA A 2 -3.03 -6.67 0.49
CA ALA A 2 -2.47 -7.93 -0.06
C ALA A 2 -3.24 -9.21 0.31
N SER A 3 -3.89 -9.27 1.49
CA SER A 3 -4.75 -10.40 1.86
C SER A 3 -6.11 -10.40 1.14
N ALA A 4 -6.60 -9.23 0.72
CA ALA A 4 -7.83 -9.12 -0.07
C ALA A 4 -7.58 -9.56 -1.52
N ILE A 5 -6.42 -9.25 -2.08
CA ILE A 5 -6.01 -9.67 -3.43
C ILE A 5 -5.73 -11.18 -3.46
N ARG A 6 -5.09 -11.76 -2.42
CA ARG A 6 -4.97 -13.21 -2.29
C ARG A 6 -6.30 -13.92 -2.09
N ARG A 7 -7.26 -13.34 -1.38
CA ARG A 7 -8.63 -13.86 -1.32
C ARG A 7 -9.33 -13.77 -2.68
N ALA A 8 -9.14 -12.68 -3.42
CA ALA A 8 -9.66 -12.56 -4.77
C ALA A 8 -9.09 -13.63 -5.73
N SER A 9 -7.81 -14.03 -5.60
CA SER A 9 -7.24 -15.11 -6.40
C SER A 9 -7.76 -16.51 -5.99
N ALA A 10 -8.13 -16.72 -4.74
CA ALA A 10 -8.73 -17.99 -4.28
C ALA A 10 -10.22 -18.08 -4.60
N ASP A 11 -10.95 -16.94 -4.61
CA ASP A 11 -12.37 -16.87 -4.99
C ASP A 11 -12.60 -16.77 -6.51
N LEU A 12 -11.54 -16.62 -7.31
CA LEU A 12 -11.62 -16.62 -8.77
C LEU A 12 -12.09 -17.96 -9.37
N ASP A 13 -12.10 -19.01 -8.58
CA ASP A 13 -12.43 -20.37 -9.07
C ASP A 13 -13.92 -20.62 -9.37
N GLY A 14 -14.83 -19.73 -9.01
CA GLY A 14 -16.27 -19.96 -9.24
C GLY A 14 -16.98 -18.87 -10.03
N ASP A 15 -17.15 -17.69 -9.47
CA ASP A 15 -18.12 -16.70 -9.96
C ASP A 15 -17.49 -15.63 -10.88
N ALA A 16 -16.29 -15.12 -10.57
CA ALA A 16 -15.65 -14.08 -11.36
C ALA A 16 -15.17 -14.59 -12.73
N LEU A 17 -14.60 -15.80 -12.78
CA LEU A 17 -14.16 -16.43 -14.03
C LEU A 17 -15.35 -16.84 -14.90
N SER A 18 -16.47 -17.28 -14.30
CA SER A 18 -17.69 -17.59 -15.02
C SER A 18 -18.34 -16.34 -15.63
N ARG A 19 -18.37 -15.23 -14.91
CA ARG A 19 -18.82 -13.92 -15.42
C ARG A 19 -17.91 -13.41 -16.52
N PHE A 20 -16.58 -13.53 -16.34
CA PHE A 20 -15.62 -13.15 -17.36
C PHE A 20 -15.78 -13.97 -18.65
N ARG A 21 -16.01 -15.29 -18.55
CA ARG A 21 -16.30 -16.14 -19.73
C ARG A 21 -17.61 -15.77 -20.43
N SER A 22 -18.64 -15.44 -19.68
CA SER A 22 -19.98 -15.14 -20.24
C SER A 22 -20.09 -13.74 -20.86
N ALA A 23 -19.35 -12.77 -20.33
CA ALA A 23 -19.44 -11.37 -20.77
C ALA A 23 -18.07 -10.67 -20.70
N PRO A 24 -17.05 -11.11 -21.48
CA PRO A 24 -15.70 -10.55 -21.44
C PRO A 24 -15.64 -9.07 -21.81
N TRP A 25 -16.53 -8.59 -22.69
CA TRP A 25 -16.62 -7.18 -23.11
C TRP A 25 -17.01 -6.20 -22.00
N ARG A 26 -17.38 -6.68 -20.81
CA ARG A 26 -17.67 -5.86 -19.62
C ARG A 26 -16.42 -5.53 -18.79
N PHE A 27 -15.34 -6.18 -19.09
CA PHE A 27 -14.08 -6.01 -18.37
C PHE A 27 -13.17 -5.07 -19.15
N ASP A 28 -12.43 -4.26 -18.42
CA ASP A 28 -11.31 -3.51 -18.93
C ASP A 28 -10.20 -4.49 -19.38
N VAL A 29 -9.47 -4.14 -20.42
CA VAL A 29 -8.44 -4.99 -21.01
C VAL A 29 -7.35 -5.37 -20.00
N TRP A 30 -6.98 -4.43 -19.14
CA TRP A 30 -5.96 -4.65 -18.12
C TRP A 30 -6.43 -5.59 -17.04
N GLN A 31 -7.68 -5.38 -16.59
CA GLN A 31 -8.30 -6.25 -15.59
C GLN A 31 -8.47 -7.67 -16.13
N ALA A 32 -8.90 -7.82 -17.38
CA ALA A 32 -9.03 -9.10 -18.06
C ALA A 32 -7.67 -9.83 -18.13
N GLY A 33 -6.63 -9.10 -18.54
CA GLY A 33 -5.25 -9.65 -18.61
C GLY A 33 -4.74 -10.07 -17.23
N ALA A 34 -4.93 -9.25 -16.20
CA ALA A 34 -4.51 -9.56 -14.83
C ALA A 34 -5.23 -10.81 -14.27
N ILE A 35 -6.53 -10.96 -14.53
CA ILE A 35 -7.30 -12.17 -14.14
C ILE A 35 -6.72 -13.42 -14.79
N LEU A 36 -6.46 -13.39 -16.10
CA LEU A 36 -5.94 -14.55 -16.82
C LEU A 36 -4.53 -14.94 -16.39
N GLU A 37 -3.66 -13.96 -16.15
CA GLU A 37 -2.30 -14.24 -15.66
C GLU A 37 -2.30 -14.76 -14.22
N ALA A 38 -3.12 -14.21 -13.34
CA ALA A 38 -3.26 -14.71 -11.98
C ALA A 38 -3.76 -16.17 -11.98
N TRP A 39 -4.59 -16.54 -12.96
CA TRP A 39 -5.14 -17.90 -13.06
C TRP A 39 -4.17 -18.92 -13.66
N LYS A 40 -3.46 -18.60 -14.75
CA LYS A 40 -2.61 -19.54 -15.51
C LYS A 40 -1.13 -19.16 -15.61
N GLY A 41 -0.74 -18.00 -15.08
CA GLY A 41 0.63 -17.48 -15.10
C GLY A 41 1.12 -17.00 -16.46
N ARG A 42 0.47 -17.38 -17.56
CA ARG A 42 0.79 -16.98 -18.94
C ARG A 42 -0.49 -16.87 -19.74
N MET A 43 -0.55 -15.89 -20.64
CA MET A 43 -1.63 -15.70 -21.59
C MET A 43 -1.08 -15.25 -22.94
N ASP A 44 -1.85 -15.49 -23.98
CA ASP A 44 -1.57 -15.01 -25.32
C ASP A 44 -2.61 -13.97 -25.72
N TRP A 45 -2.16 -12.95 -26.47
CA TRP A 45 -3.01 -11.92 -27.02
C TRP A 45 -3.37 -12.23 -28.47
N GLY A 46 -4.61 -11.91 -28.86
CA GLY A 46 -5.04 -11.97 -30.24
C GLY A 46 -5.81 -10.71 -30.62
N VAL A 47 -5.71 -10.31 -31.87
CA VAL A 47 -6.50 -9.20 -32.43
C VAL A 47 -7.14 -9.65 -33.73
N PRO A 48 -8.35 -10.21 -33.68
CA PRO A 48 -9.04 -10.68 -34.88
C PRO A 48 -9.39 -9.53 -35.81
N ALA A 49 -9.05 -9.68 -37.10
CA ALA A 49 -9.41 -8.68 -38.14
C ALA A 49 -10.94 -8.55 -38.21
N SER A 50 -11.46 -7.34 -37.96
CA SER A 50 -12.91 -7.07 -37.94
C SER A 50 -13.22 -5.71 -38.57
N ASP A 51 -14.40 -5.61 -39.21
CA ASP A 51 -14.95 -4.34 -39.69
C ASP A 51 -16.10 -3.86 -38.80
N ILE A 52 -16.41 -4.60 -37.74
CA ILE A 52 -17.52 -4.26 -36.84
C ILE A 52 -16.95 -3.37 -35.74
N ILE A 53 -17.63 -2.27 -35.48
CA ILE A 53 -17.30 -1.41 -34.32
C ILE A 53 -17.44 -2.24 -33.05
N PRO A 54 -16.38 -2.36 -32.26
CA PRO A 54 -16.39 -3.21 -31.07
C PRO A 54 -17.29 -2.64 -29.96
N ALA A 55 -17.97 -3.51 -29.23
CA ALA A 55 -18.77 -3.13 -28.07
C ALA A 55 -17.92 -2.79 -26.83
N GLY A 56 -16.64 -3.15 -26.86
CA GLY A 56 -15.67 -2.90 -25.79
C GLY A 56 -14.26 -3.26 -26.23
N GLU A 57 -13.30 -3.03 -25.34
CA GLU A 57 -11.87 -3.30 -25.59
C GLU A 57 -11.60 -4.81 -25.68
N VAL A 58 -12.28 -5.61 -24.85
CA VAL A 58 -12.17 -7.07 -24.84
C VAL A 58 -13.26 -7.66 -25.72
N ARG A 59 -12.85 -8.46 -26.69
CA ARG A 59 -13.75 -9.14 -27.62
C ARG A 59 -14.18 -10.52 -27.11
N GLY A 60 -13.23 -11.29 -26.59
CA GLY A 60 -13.49 -12.63 -26.14
C GLY A 60 -12.29 -13.26 -25.44
N VAL A 61 -12.52 -14.43 -24.90
CA VAL A 61 -11.48 -15.23 -24.28
C VAL A 61 -11.62 -16.68 -24.76
N ALA A 62 -10.51 -17.27 -25.18
CA ALA A 62 -10.44 -18.68 -25.57
C ALA A 62 -9.54 -19.47 -24.61
N PHE A 63 -9.94 -20.70 -24.32
CA PHE A 63 -9.20 -21.61 -23.43
C PHE A 63 -8.84 -22.87 -24.21
N PRO A 64 -7.73 -22.86 -24.96
CA PRO A 64 -7.30 -24.03 -25.71
C PRO A 64 -6.91 -25.16 -24.76
N GLU A 65 -7.23 -26.41 -25.12
CA GLU A 65 -6.83 -27.58 -24.34
C GLU A 65 -5.30 -27.73 -24.36
N GLY A 66 -4.68 -27.66 -23.19
CA GLY A 66 -3.22 -27.76 -23.02
C GLY A 66 -2.41 -26.51 -23.39
N GLY A 67 -3.05 -25.42 -23.84
CA GLY A 67 -2.42 -24.15 -24.20
C GLY A 67 -2.60 -23.03 -23.15
N ALA A 68 -1.93 -21.89 -23.39
CA ALA A 68 -2.17 -20.67 -22.65
C ALA A 68 -3.56 -20.11 -23.02
N PRO A 69 -4.31 -19.49 -22.07
CA PRO A 69 -5.53 -18.78 -22.40
C PRO A 69 -5.23 -17.65 -23.37
N ARG A 70 -6.09 -17.45 -24.35
CA ARG A 70 -5.99 -16.39 -25.36
C ARG A 70 -7.04 -15.32 -25.10
N LEU A 71 -6.59 -14.09 -24.97
CA LEU A 71 -7.45 -12.91 -24.84
C LEU A 71 -7.51 -12.17 -26.18
N ASP A 72 -8.68 -12.21 -26.81
CA ASP A 72 -8.94 -11.46 -28.02
C ASP A 72 -9.41 -10.06 -27.68
N VAL A 73 -8.66 -9.05 -28.18
CA VAL A 73 -8.90 -7.63 -27.91
C VAL A 73 -9.14 -6.84 -29.21
N ASN A 74 -9.73 -5.66 -29.08
CA ASN A 74 -10.01 -4.76 -30.18
C ASN A 74 -9.04 -3.54 -30.19
N LEU A 75 -7.79 -3.77 -29.79
CA LEU A 75 -6.79 -2.73 -29.63
C LEU A 75 -5.54 -3.05 -30.45
N LEU A 76 -4.91 -2.01 -31.01
CA LEU A 76 -3.62 -2.09 -31.70
C LEU A 76 -3.59 -3.17 -32.83
N GLY A 77 -4.73 -3.39 -33.50
CA GLY A 77 -4.81 -4.33 -34.62
C GLY A 77 -4.01 -3.87 -35.83
N LEU A 78 -3.25 -4.76 -36.44
CA LEU A 78 -2.54 -4.47 -37.70
C LEU A 78 -3.48 -4.45 -38.89
N ALA A 79 -4.51 -5.31 -38.88
CA ALA A 79 -5.51 -5.43 -39.93
C ALA A 79 -6.91 -5.16 -39.37
N GLY A 80 -7.70 -4.33 -40.05
CA GLY A 80 -9.05 -3.94 -39.59
C GLY A 80 -9.33 -2.47 -39.90
N MET A 81 -10.42 -1.93 -39.33
CA MET A 81 -10.83 -0.54 -39.59
C MET A 81 -9.76 0.49 -39.16
N ASP A 82 -9.15 0.25 -38.01
CA ASP A 82 -8.16 1.14 -37.41
C ASP A 82 -6.72 0.66 -37.61
N GLY A 83 -6.52 -0.40 -38.39
CA GLY A 83 -5.21 -1.01 -38.61
C GLY A 83 -4.37 -0.24 -39.65
N PRO A 84 -3.02 -0.22 -39.49
CA PRO A 84 -2.11 0.41 -40.45
C PRO A 84 -2.00 -0.34 -41.77
N LEU A 85 -2.44 -1.60 -41.85
CA LEU A 85 -2.40 -2.38 -43.09
C LEU A 85 -3.52 -1.95 -44.04
N PRO A 86 -3.28 -1.99 -45.36
CA PRO A 86 -4.28 -1.62 -46.34
C PRO A 86 -5.55 -2.46 -46.25
N PRO A 87 -6.74 -1.90 -46.56
CA PRO A 87 -8.03 -2.58 -46.41
C PRO A 87 -8.14 -3.95 -47.12
N HIS A 88 -7.46 -4.09 -48.28
CA HIS A 88 -7.45 -5.35 -49.01
C HIS A 88 -6.73 -6.47 -48.26
N VAL A 89 -5.76 -6.17 -47.39
CA VAL A 89 -5.11 -7.16 -46.52
C VAL A 89 -6.08 -7.64 -45.47
N ALA A 90 -6.82 -6.72 -44.83
CA ALA A 90 -7.85 -7.07 -43.84
C ALA A 90 -8.97 -7.95 -44.48
N LEU A 91 -9.37 -7.64 -45.71
CA LEU A 91 -10.28 -8.48 -46.51
C LEU A 91 -9.73 -9.89 -46.72
N LEU A 92 -8.48 -9.99 -47.16
CA LEU A 92 -7.81 -11.29 -47.40
C LEU A 92 -7.75 -12.13 -46.12
N VAL A 93 -7.37 -11.54 -44.99
CA VAL A 93 -7.34 -12.25 -43.68
C VAL A 93 -8.72 -12.84 -43.38
N ARG A 94 -9.78 -12.04 -43.51
CA ARG A 94 -11.14 -12.49 -43.23
C ARG A 94 -11.66 -13.57 -44.21
N GLU A 95 -11.35 -13.43 -45.48
CA GLU A 95 -11.72 -14.44 -46.47
C GLU A 95 -11.05 -15.79 -46.18
N ARG A 96 -9.75 -15.80 -45.82
CA ARG A 96 -9.04 -16.98 -45.40
C ARG A 96 -9.62 -17.60 -44.12
N MET A 97 -9.90 -16.76 -43.10
CA MET A 97 -10.55 -17.21 -41.89
C MET A 97 -11.92 -17.87 -42.15
N ARG A 98 -12.74 -17.30 -43.07
CA ARG A 98 -14.02 -17.89 -43.47
C ARG A 98 -13.84 -19.21 -44.23
N ALA A 99 -12.75 -19.35 -44.97
CA ALA A 99 -12.38 -20.59 -45.66
C ALA A 99 -11.79 -21.67 -44.72
N GLY A 100 -11.64 -21.36 -43.42
CA GLY A 100 -11.08 -22.28 -42.43
C GLY A 100 -9.54 -22.27 -42.40
N ASP A 101 -8.88 -21.28 -43.03
CA ASP A 101 -7.43 -21.13 -43.03
C ASP A 101 -7.03 -19.99 -42.07
N PRO A 102 -6.59 -20.28 -40.82
CA PRO A 102 -6.20 -19.30 -39.84
C PRO A 102 -4.75 -18.80 -40.00
N ALA A 103 -3.95 -19.40 -40.89
CA ALA A 103 -2.50 -19.22 -40.93
C ALA A 103 -2.07 -17.74 -41.04
N PHE A 104 -2.81 -16.95 -41.85
CA PHE A 104 -2.46 -15.52 -41.97
C PHE A 104 -2.82 -14.71 -40.74
N GLN A 105 -3.94 -15.00 -40.10
CA GLN A 105 -4.30 -14.37 -38.80
C GLN A 105 -3.27 -14.75 -37.71
N GLU A 106 -2.89 -16.02 -37.62
CA GLU A 106 -1.88 -16.49 -36.66
C GLU A 106 -0.53 -15.84 -36.89
N PHE A 107 -0.13 -15.61 -38.15
CA PHE A 107 1.07 -14.86 -38.49
C PHE A 107 1.01 -13.42 -37.97
N LEU A 108 -0.11 -12.73 -38.14
CA LEU A 108 -0.30 -11.38 -37.59
C LEU A 108 -0.32 -11.38 -36.06
N ASP A 109 -0.88 -12.42 -35.46
CA ASP A 109 -0.96 -12.56 -34.02
C ASP A 109 0.41 -12.74 -33.33
N LEU A 110 1.44 -13.19 -34.04
CA LEU A 110 2.81 -13.16 -33.52
C LEU A 110 3.28 -11.72 -33.19
N PHE A 111 2.93 -10.78 -34.04
CA PHE A 111 3.23 -9.37 -33.82
C PHE A 111 2.31 -8.75 -32.77
N HIS A 112 1.01 -9.00 -32.86
CA HIS A 112 0.02 -8.53 -31.90
C HIS A 112 0.39 -8.95 -30.48
N ASN A 113 0.72 -10.22 -30.27
CA ASN A 113 1.08 -10.75 -28.97
C ASN A 113 2.30 -10.00 -28.40
N ARG A 114 3.34 -9.78 -29.21
CA ARG A 114 4.53 -9.05 -28.75
C ARG A 114 4.24 -7.58 -28.44
N ILE A 115 3.52 -6.89 -29.30
CA ILE A 115 3.17 -5.47 -29.14
C ILE A 115 2.32 -5.26 -27.90
N LEU A 116 1.29 -6.10 -27.71
CA LEU A 116 0.38 -5.99 -26.57
C LEU A 116 1.06 -6.33 -25.23
N HIS A 117 1.99 -7.28 -25.22
CA HIS A 117 2.81 -7.54 -24.03
C HIS A 117 3.68 -6.31 -23.69
N LEU A 118 4.38 -5.73 -24.65
CA LEU A 118 5.19 -4.53 -24.43
C LEU A 118 4.35 -3.34 -23.98
N TRP A 119 3.18 -3.16 -24.60
CA TRP A 119 2.24 -2.11 -24.19
C TRP A 119 1.73 -2.28 -22.76
N ARG A 120 1.42 -3.52 -22.39
CA ARG A 120 1.03 -3.86 -21.03
C ARG A 120 2.14 -3.60 -20.02
N ASP A 121 3.36 -4.01 -20.32
CA ASP A 121 4.53 -3.77 -19.46
C ASP A 121 4.75 -2.26 -19.26
N MET A 122 4.64 -1.48 -20.32
CA MET A 122 4.68 -0.02 -20.24
C MET A 122 3.56 0.54 -19.36
N ALA A 123 2.31 0.13 -19.60
CA ALA A 123 1.16 0.59 -18.84
C ALA A 123 1.28 0.21 -17.35
N SER A 124 1.71 -1.00 -17.05
CA SER A 124 1.92 -1.46 -15.66
C SER A 124 3.06 -0.72 -14.95
N SER A 125 3.99 -0.13 -15.70
CA SER A 125 5.06 0.71 -15.15
C SER A 125 4.57 2.12 -14.82
N LEU A 126 3.61 2.63 -15.60
CA LEU A 126 3.03 3.97 -15.43
C LEU A 126 1.85 3.98 -14.46
N CYS A 127 1.06 2.91 -14.44
CA CYS A 127 -0.16 2.77 -13.64
C CYS A 127 -0.02 1.61 -12.65
N PRO A 128 0.48 1.89 -11.44
CA PRO A 128 0.73 0.86 -10.43
C PRO A 128 -0.52 0.08 -10.01
N GLU A 129 -1.71 0.68 -10.13
CA GLU A 129 -3.00 0.04 -9.84
C GLU A 129 -3.33 -1.13 -10.77
N LEU A 130 -2.70 -1.20 -11.95
CA LEU A 130 -2.90 -2.29 -12.91
C LEU A 130 -2.20 -3.60 -12.52
N ARG A 131 -1.40 -3.59 -11.46
CA ARG A 131 -0.68 -4.77 -10.99
C ARG A 131 -1.48 -5.51 -9.92
N ALA A 132 -1.98 -6.70 -10.26
CA ALA A 132 -2.72 -7.55 -9.33
C ALA A 132 -1.86 -8.00 -8.12
N ASP A 133 -0.56 -8.18 -8.33
CA ASP A 133 0.39 -8.65 -7.30
C ASP A 133 0.85 -7.55 -6.34
N GLY A 134 0.35 -6.33 -6.52
CA GLY A 134 0.84 -5.15 -5.83
C GLY A 134 2.14 -4.62 -6.43
N LEU A 135 2.73 -3.61 -5.77
CA LEU A 135 3.98 -3.02 -6.21
C LEU A 135 5.17 -3.86 -5.71
N PRO A 136 6.00 -4.43 -6.59
CA PRO A 136 7.28 -5.00 -6.19
C PRO A 136 8.14 -3.96 -5.46
N GLU A 137 8.97 -4.39 -4.53
CA GLU A 137 9.89 -3.50 -3.80
C GLU A 137 10.83 -2.72 -4.76
N ALA A 138 11.21 -3.35 -5.87
CA ALA A 138 12.06 -2.73 -6.90
C ALA A 138 11.29 -1.80 -7.88
N HIS A 139 9.99 -1.60 -7.71
CA HIS A 139 9.23 -0.74 -8.63
C HIS A 139 9.54 0.74 -8.38
N PRO A 140 9.82 1.56 -9.43
CA PRO A 140 10.17 2.98 -9.26
C PRO A 140 9.14 3.78 -8.46
N PHE A 141 7.85 3.48 -8.63
CA PHE A 141 6.78 4.12 -7.88
C PHE A 141 6.76 3.71 -6.40
N ALA A 142 7.11 2.46 -6.06
CA ALA A 142 7.27 2.05 -4.67
C ALA A 142 8.40 2.82 -4.00
N ALA A 143 9.55 2.91 -4.67
CA ALA A 143 10.69 3.69 -4.22
C ALA A 143 10.35 5.19 -4.05
N PHE A 144 9.56 5.76 -4.96
CA PHE A 144 9.05 7.13 -4.84
C PHE A 144 8.17 7.30 -3.59
N LEU A 145 7.20 6.39 -3.34
CA LEU A 145 6.34 6.44 -2.17
C LEU A 145 7.14 6.30 -0.85
N GLU A 146 8.15 5.45 -0.84
CA GLU A 146 9.05 5.28 0.30
C GLU A 146 9.86 6.55 0.56
N ALA A 147 10.43 7.15 -0.48
CA ALA A 147 11.17 8.41 -0.37
C ALA A 147 10.28 9.56 0.15
N VAL A 148 9.05 9.69 -0.36
CA VAL A 148 8.07 10.70 0.09
C VAL A 148 7.66 10.48 1.55
N SER A 149 7.58 9.22 1.99
CA SER A 149 7.26 8.90 3.39
C SER A 149 8.44 9.05 4.35
N GLY A 150 9.63 9.38 3.84
CA GLY A 150 10.83 9.57 4.64
C GLY A 150 11.64 8.29 4.89
N LEU A 151 11.31 7.20 4.19
CA LEU A 151 12.14 5.99 4.22
C LEU A 151 13.34 6.15 3.26
N PRO A 152 14.53 5.68 3.63
CA PRO A 152 15.68 5.69 2.74
C PRO A 152 15.44 4.72 1.58
N ASN A 153 15.65 5.23 0.36
CA ASN A 153 15.46 4.51 -0.89
C ASN A 153 16.62 3.51 -1.12
N THR A 154 16.68 2.45 -0.34
CA THR A 154 17.64 1.37 -0.55
C THR A 154 16.98 0.05 -0.17
N GLY A 155 16.67 -0.76 -1.17
CA GLY A 155 15.96 -2.04 -1.06
C GLY A 155 16.52 -3.05 -0.05
N GLU A 156 17.72 -2.85 0.47
CA GLU A 156 18.32 -3.63 1.57
C GLU A 156 18.29 -2.89 2.92
N ARG A 157 18.15 -1.55 2.94
CA ARG A 157 18.30 -0.71 4.14
C ARG A 157 16.99 -0.29 4.81
N ALA A 158 15.84 -0.60 4.26
CA ALA A 158 14.57 -0.41 4.98
C ALA A 158 14.47 -1.29 6.24
N ARG A 159 15.32 -2.34 6.31
CA ARG A 159 15.47 -3.19 7.50
C ARG A 159 16.42 -2.61 8.55
N ASP A 160 17.29 -1.67 8.16
CA ASP A 160 18.38 -1.14 8.97
C ASP A 160 18.23 0.35 9.31
N VAL A 161 17.07 0.97 9.06
CA VAL A 161 16.81 2.31 9.59
C VAL A 161 16.71 2.19 11.10
N PRO A 162 17.72 2.69 11.85
CA PRO A 162 17.65 2.64 13.29
C PRO A 162 16.43 3.44 13.73
N MET A 163 15.46 2.76 14.32
CA MET A 163 14.40 3.43 15.04
C MET A 163 15.04 4.38 16.05
N PRO A 164 14.64 5.64 16.15
CA PRO A 164 15.21 6.55 17.13
C PRO A 164 14.96 6.03 18.55
N GLY A 165 16.03 5.58 19.19
CA GLY A 165 16.07 5.17 20.60
C GLY A 165 16.23 3.68 20.87
N PRO A 166 16.88 3.34 22.01
CA PRO A 166 17.05 1.96 22.44
C PRO A 166 15.71 1.44 22.97
N VAL A 167 15.06 0.54 22.22
CA VAL A 167 13.81 -0.07 22.69
C VAL A 167 14.03 -1.57 22.83
N ALA A 168 14.02 -2.04 24.05
CA ALA A 168 13.80 -3.43 24.38
C ALA A 168 12.36 -3.79 23.97
N GLY A 169 12.22 -4.59 22.92
CA GLY A 169 10.96 -4.91 22.26
C GLY A 169 10.86 -4.17 20.93
N ARG A 170 11.51 -4.65 19.89
CA ARG A 170 11.42 -4.13 18.53
C ARG A 170 10.02 -4.39 17.99
N GLY A 171 9.17 -3.36 18.02
CA GLY A 171 8.01 -3.33 17.14
C GLY A 171 8.48 -3.10 15.72
N ASP A 172 8.00 -3.88 14.78
CA ASP A 172 8.31 -3.74 13.36
C ASP A 172 7.14 -3.07 12.64
N VAL A 173 7.43 -1.97 11.92
CA VAL A 173 6.43 -1.29 11.09
C VAL A 173 6.67 -1.73 9.64
N PRO A 174 5.73 -2.49 9.03
CA PRO A 174 5.94 -3.04 7.69
C PRO A 174 6.09 -1.93 6.65
N ALA A 175 7.04 -2.07 5.71
CA ALA A 175 7.23 -1.15 4.58
C ALA A 175 5.92 -0.95 3.76
N ALA A 176 5.08 -1.96 3.68
CA ALA A 176 3.77 -1.88 3.04
C ALA A 176 2.84 -0.82 3.66
N LEU A 177 2.94 -0.59 4.98
CA LEU A 177 2.16 0.46 5.66
C LEU A 177 2.66 1.86 5.27
N PHE A 178 3.97 2.04 5.13
CA PHE A 178 4.53 3.31 4.66
C PHE A 178 4.08 3.63 3.25
N ARG A 179 4.12 2.66 2.34
CA ARG A 179 3.66 2.83 0.95
C ARG A 179 2.16 3.13 0.87
N SER A 180 1.33 2.38 1.58
CA SER A 180 -0.13 2.57 1.57
C SER A 180 -0.59 3.86 2.22
N CYS A 181 0.16 4.39 3.16
CA CYS A 181 -0.13 5.61 3.90
C CYS A 181 0.86 6.75 3.62
N ALA A 182 1.61 6.71 2.49
CA ALA A 182 2.67 7.67 2.17
C ALA A 182 2.21 9.13 2.28
N ALA A 183 1.00 9.45 1.86
CA ALA A 183 0.42 10.79 1.98
C ALA A 183 0.23 11.26 3.44
N VAL A 184 0.03 10.32 4.38
CA VAL A 184 -0.08 10.65 5.81
C VAL A 184 1.31 10.86 6.40
N TRP A 185 2.27 10.04 5.99
CA TRP A 185 3.67 10.15 6.42
C TRP A 185 4.35 11.41 5.90
N ALA A 186 4.06 11.82 4.67
CA ALA A 186 4.63 13.01 4.03
C ALA A 186 4.16 14.34 4.64
N ARG A 187 3.00 14.34 5.33
CA ARG A 187 2.45 15.60 5.87
C ARG A 187 3.25 16.10 7.06
N GLN A 188 3.54 17.40 7.01
CA GLN A 188 4.06 18.16 8.13
C GLN A 188 3.26 19.48 8.25
N PRO A 189 2.84 19.85 9.48
CA PRO A 189 3.02 19.18 10.76
C PRO A 189 2.19 17.89 10.91
N ARG A 190 2.65 17.00 11.78
CA ARG A 190 1.94 15.75 12.10
C ARG A 190 0.62 16.04 12.82
N SER A 191 -0.47 15.41 12.38
CA SER A 191 -1.80 15.66 12.95
C SER A 191 -2.34 14.46 13.73
N ALA A 192 -3.18 14.70 14.74
CA ALA A 192 -3.89 13.66 15.47
C ALA A 192 -4.68 12.73 14.54
N ALA A 193 -5.46 13.31 13.61
CA ALA A 193 -6.22 12.55 12.62
C ALA A 193 -5.34 11.68 11.69
N GLY A 194 -4.08 12.08 11.44
CA GLY A 194 -3.12 11.27 10.70
C GLY A 194 -2.73 10.02 11.48
N LEU A 195 -2.44 10.16 12.78
CA LEU A 195 -2.11 9.02 13.64
C LEU A 195 -3.29 8.05 13.76
N GLU A 196 -4.52 8.55 13.94
CA GLU A 196 -5.73 7.72 13.97
C GLU A 196 -5.87 6.86 12.71
N LYS A 197 -5.66 7.47 11.52
CA LYS A 197 -5.69 6.76 10.24
C LYS A 197 -4.60 5.68 10.14
N LEU A 198 -3.39 5.97 10.60
CA LEU A 198 -2.29 5.00 10.60
C LEU A 198 -2.58 3.82 11.51
N VAL A 199 -3.08 4.05 12.72
CA VAL A 199 -3.45 2.98 13.66
C VAL A 199 -4.57 2.13 13.07
N LYS A 200 -5.60 2.75 12.48
CA LYS A 200 -6.67 2.02 11.80
C LYS A 200 -6.16 1.19 10.62
N ALA A 201 -5.26 1.73 9.81
CA ALA A 201 -4.67 1.01 8.68
C ALA A 201 -3.78 -0.15 9.11
N ALA A 202 -3.00 0.02 10.20
CA ALA A 202 -2.06 -0.99 10.69
C ALA A 202 -2.74 -2.15 11.43
N PHE A 203 -3.69 -1.82 12.32
CA PHE A 203 -4.24 -2.78 13.29
C PHE A 203 -5.73 -3.09 13.07
N GLY A 204 -6.43 -2.35 12.19
CA GLY A 204 -7.86 -2.53 11.94
C GLY A 204 -8.75 -2.13 13.12
N VAL A 205 -8.24 -1.32 14.05
CA VAL A 205 -8.99 -0.85 15.24
C VAL A 205 -9.23 0.66 15.14
N GLU A 206 -10.35 1.10 15.68
CA GLU A 206 -10.61 2.54 15.81
C GLU A 206 -9.71 3.13 16.88
N ALA A 207 -9.18 4.30 16.59
CA ALA A 207 -8.31 5.04 17.49
C ALA A 207 -8.75 6.50 17.56
N ARG A 208 -8.60 7.10 18.74
CA ARG A 208 -8.81 8.51 18.98
C ARG A 208 -7.61 9.09 19.70
N VAL A 209 -7.09 10.19 19.21
CA VAL A 209 -5.94 10.88 19.78
C VAL A 209 -6.41 12.13 20.51
N GLU A 210 -6.10 12.23 21.81
CA GLU A 210 -6.27 13.45 22.59
C GLU A 210 -4.91 14.15 22.70
N PRO A 211 -4.72 15.28 22.02
CA PRO A 211 -3.47 16.02 22.06
C PRO A 211 -3.34 16.83 23.36
N PHE A 212 -2.14 17.37 23.59
CA PHE A 212 -1.84 18.26 24.71
C PHE A 212 -1.99 17.62 26.10
N HIS A 213 -1.61 16.36 26.22
CA HIS A 213 -1.47 15.72 27.53
C HIS A 213 -0.14 16.14 28.14
N GLY A 214 -0.22 17.06 29.11
CA GLY A 214 0.98 17.61 29.75
C GLY A 214 1.76 16.55 30.54
N ALA A 215 3.07 16.59 30.43
CA ALA A 215 3.97 15.70 31.15
C ALA A 215 5.13 16.47 31.79
N TRP A 216 5.69 15.89 32.85
CA TRP A 216 6.92 16.41 33.46
C TRP A 216 8.10 15.88 32.66
N VAL A 217 8.88 16.79 32.05
CA VAL A 217 10.08 16.49 31.27
C VAL A 217 11.30 16.74 32.12
N ASP A 218 12.20 15.76 32.21
CA ASP A 218 13.46 15.90 32.90
C ASP A 218 14.37 16.83 32.10
N LEU A 219 14.98 17.79 32.80
CA LEU A 219 15.95 18.71 32.22
C LEU A 219 17.32 18.04 32.08
N PRO A 220 18.02 18.23 30.95
CA PRO A 220 19.41 17.78 30.83
C PRO A 220 20.30 18.51 31.84
N GLU A 221 21.40 17.90 32.27
CA GLU A 221 22.29 18.45 33.30
C GLU A 221 22.83 19.84 32.95
N GLU A 222 23.00 20.14 31.68
CA GLU A 222 23.47 21.42 31.15
C GLU A 222 22.46 22.57 31.34
N ASP A 223 21.18 22.24 31.43
CA ASP A 223 20.09 23.22 31.60
C ASP A 223 19.71 23.45 33.08
N LEU A 224 20.25 22.65 33.99
CA LEU A 224 19.99 22.79 35.40
C LEU A 224 20.63 24.06 35.96
N THR A 225 19.88 24.79 36.81
CA THR A 225 20.38 25.92 37.55
C THR A 225 21.41 25.47 38.58
N ARG A 226 22.65 25.98 38.50
CA ARG A 226 23.71 25.72 39.47
C ARG A 226 24.06 27.00 40.20
N LEU A 227 24.00 26.94 41.53
CA LEU A 227 24.43 28.05 42.40
C LEU A 227 25.95 27.94 42.63
N GLY A 228 26.69 28.99 42.38
CA GLY A 228 28.14 29.09 42.66
C GLY A 228 28.90 29.88 41.61
N GLY A 229 29.93 30.58 41.99
CA GLY A 229 30.98 31.20 41.22
C GLY A 229 30.65 32.00 39.95
N ARG A 230 31.70 32.50 39.28
CA ARG A 230 31.57 33.27 38.02
C ARG A 230 31.06 32.47 36.83
N ASP A 231 31.11 31.12 36.87
CA ASP A 231 30.72 30.19 35.82
C ASP A 231 29.44 29.40 36.18
N ALA A 232 28.61 29.94 37.10
CA ALA A 232 27.33 29.31 37.44
C ALA A 232 26.38 29.34 36.24
N GLY A 233 26.15 28.16 35.64
CA GLY A 233 25.24 27.98 34.51
C GLY A 233 23.80 28.24 34.92
N ASN A 234 23.05 28.93 34.06
CA ASN A 234 21.60 29.14 34.18
C ASN A 234 21.15 29.76 35.52
N ALA A 235 21.92 30.69 36.11
CA ALA A 235 21.66 31.26 37.43
C ALA A 235 21.03 32.67 37.45
N ARG A 236 20.56 33.18 36.29
CA ARG A 236 19.97 34.51 36.20
C ARG A 236 18.47 34.48 36.45
N LEU A 237 18.01 35.04 37.55
CA LEU A 237 16.60 35.15 37.90
C LEU A 237 15.82 35.95 36.84
N GLY A 238 14.66 35.44 36.41
CA GLY A 238 13.84 36.07 35.41
C GLY A 238 14.31 35.85 33.95
N SER A 239 15.42 35.12 33.73
CA SER A 239 15.96 34.87 32.40
C SER A 239 16.27 33.36 32.16
N THR A 240 17.20 32.78 32.92
CA THR A 240 17.67 31.41 32.68
C THR A 240 17.49 30.48 33.89
N ALA A 241 17.20 31.04 35.09
CA ALA A 241 17.06 30.20 36.28
C ALA A 241 15.77 29.39 36.26
N LEU A 242 15.91 28.08 36.34
CA LEU A 242 14.80 27.14 36.48
C LEU A 242 14.88 26.49 37.87
N LEU A 243 13.74 26.30 38.53
CA LEU A 243 13.70 25.64 39.83
C LEU A 243 13.39 24.16 39.69
N GLY A 244 14.29 23.32 40.21
CA GLY A 244 14.14 21.86 40.12
C GLY A 244 14.81 21.23 38.90
N SER A 245 14.64 19.91 38.75
CA SER A 245 15.19 19.10 37.67
C SER A 245 14.16 18.74 36.58
N ARG A 246 12.92 19.23 36.70
CA ARG A 246 11.81 18.92 35.78
C ARG A 246 11.01 20.17 35.45
N VAL A 247 10.52 20.23 34.23
CA VAL A 247 9.60 21.25 33.75
C VAL A 247 8.30 20.59 33.28
N PHE A 248 7.18 21.22 33.63
CA PHE A 248 5.89 20.78 33.11
C PHE A 248 5.68 21.35 31.70
N ASP A 249 5.64 20.46 30.68
CA ASP A 249 5.33 20.81 29.31
C ASP A 249 3.91 20.33 28.96
N ALA A 250 3.02 21.28 28.69
CA ALA A 250 1.62 21.00 28.35
C ALA A 250 1.48 20.29 27.00
N SER A 251 2.49 20.35 26.14
CA SER A 251 2.52 19.75 24.81
C SER A 251 3.33 18.44 24.72
N ALA A 252 3.92 18.02 25.83
CA ALA A 252 4.89 16.91 25.86
C ALA A 252 4.29 15.51 25.55
N GLY A 253 2.97 15.36 25.57
CA GLY A 253 2.34 14.06 25.41
C GLY A 253 1.00 14.07 24.72
N ILE A 254 0.56 12.85 24.40
CA ILE A 254 -0.77 12.56 23.86
C ILE A 254 -1.39 11.39 24.63
N ILE A 255 -2.73 11.31 24.62
CA ILE A 255 -3.45 10.11 25.01
C ILE A 255 -3.97 9.45 23.74
N LEU A 256 -3.61 8.19 23.53
CA LEU A 256 -4.12 7.36 22.43
C LEU A 256 -5.17 6.40 22.98
N ARG A 257 -6.44 6.67 22.67
CA ARG A 257 -7.58 5.78 23.03
C ARG A 257 -7.81 4.80 21.90
N LEU A 258 -7.78 3.51 22.21
CA LEU A 258 -8.09 2.44 21.26
C LEU A 258 -9.45 1.83 21.64
N GLY A 259 -10.39 1.86 20.72
CA GLY A 259 -11.67 1.21 20.96
C GLY A 259 -12.86 1.81 20.23
N PRO A 260 -14.01 1.14 20.38
CA PRO A 260 -14.29 0.01 21.27
C PRO A 260 -13.66 -1.33 20.82
N LEU A 261 -12.93 -2.01 21.72
CA LEU A 261 -12.20 -3.25 21.44
C LEU A 261 -12.97 -4.50 21.90
N THR A 262 -12.89 -5.55 21.10
CA THR A 262 -13.26 -6.90 21.55
C THR A 262 -12.22 -7.43 22.56
N GLU A 263 -12.57 -8.44 23.35
CA GLU A 263 -11.64 -9.01 24.34
C GLU A 263 -10.37 -9.59 23.67
N ALA A 264 -10.51 -10.18 22.48
CA ALA A 264 -9.38 -10.68 21.70
C ALA A 264 -8.44 -9.56 21.25
N GLN A 265 -8.99 -8.47 20.69
CA GLN A 265 -8.22 -7.29 20.29
C GLN A 265 -7.57 -6.62 21.50
N ARG A 266 -8.28 -6.50 22.63
CA ARG A 266 -7.73 -5.92 23.84
C ARG A 266 -6.49 -6.66 24.33
N ARG A 267 -6.51 -8.01 24.31
CA ARG A 267 -5.35 -8.82 24.70
C ARG A 267 -4.11 -8.55 23.87
N MET A 268 -4.26 -8.26 22.59
CA MET A 268 -3.13 -7.95 21.68
C MET A 268 -2.37 -6.68 22.11
N PHE A 269 -3.05 -5.71 22.74
CA PHE A 269 -2.46 -4.43 23.15
C PHE A 269 -2.08 -4.35 24.62
N LEU A 270 -2.21 -5.44 25.39
CA LEU A 270 -1.78 -5.48 26.78
C LEU A 270 -0.25 -5.34 26.90
N PRO A 271 0.26 -4.92 28.07
CA PRO A 271 1.70 -4.96 28.34
C PRO A 271 2.29 -6.38 28.22
N PRO A 272 3.56 -6.53 27.86
CA PRO A 272 4.23 -7.82 27.87
C PRO A 272 4.14 -8.51 29.25
N PRO A 273 4.04 -9.85 29.33
CA PRO A 273 4.18 -10.82 28.23
C PRO A 273 2.86 -11.13 27.49
N ALA A 274 1.74 -10.53 27.85
CA ALA A 274 0.42 -10.89 27.34
C ALA A 274 0.09 -10.34 25.95
N GLY A 275 0.63 -9.16 25.58
CA GLY A 275 0.31 -8.48 24.33
C GLY A 275 1.39 -8.63 23.27
N THR A 276 0.99 -8.87 22.02
CA THR A 276 1.89 -9.03 20.87
C THR A 276 2.07 -7.75 20.04
N CYS A 277 1.02 -6.91 19.96
CA CYS A 277 1.00 -5.75 19.07
C CYS A 277 1.35 -4.41 19.75
N ARG A 278 1.55 -4.41 21.09
CA ARG A 278 1.85 -3.16 21.82
C ARG A 278 3.20 -2.56 21.40
N ALA A 279 4.20 -3.39 21.19
CA ALA A 279 5.53 -2.94 20.76
C ALA A 279 5.45 -2.29 19.38
N ASP A 280 4.71 -2.90 18.46
CA ASP A 280 4.50 -2.39 17.10
C ASP A 280 3.72 -1.06 17.10
N LEU A 281 2.71 -0.96 17.97
CA LEU A 281 1.96 0.28 18.16
C LEU A 281 2.85 1.42 18.68
N LEU A 282 3.66 1.17 19.70
CA LEU A 282 4.60 2.15 20.23
C LEU A 282 5.66 2.54 19.20
N ALA A 283 6.14 1.58 18.41
CA ALA A 283 7.03 1.84 17.30
C ALA A 283 6.39 2.78 16.27
N LEU A 284 5.14 2.49 15.86
CA LEU A 284 4.38 3.33 14.93
C LEU A 284 4.21 4.77 15.47
N VAL A 285 3.82 4.91 16.73
CA VAL A 285 3.64 6.23 17.37
C VAL A 285 4.95 7.02 17.39
N ARG A 286 6.05 6.37 17.77
CA ARG A 286 7.38 7.00 17.77
C ARG A 286 7.85 7.42 16.39
N TRP A 287 7.63 6.58 15.38
CA TRP A 287 7.91 6.95 13.99
C TRP A 287 7.12 8.17 13.54
N TYR A 288 5.87 8.27 13.96
CA TYR A 288 4.99 9.36 13.55
C TYR A 288 5.24 10.66 14.31
N LEU A 289 5.38 10.60 15.63
CA LEU A 289 5.49 11.79 16.50
C LEU A 289 6.92 12.09 16.97
N GLY A 290 7.85 11.17 16.78
CA GLY A 290 9.17 11.28 17.39
C GLY A 290 9.15 10.94 18.88
N ASN A 291 9.85 11.73 19.69
CA ASN A 291 10.05 11.47 21.12
C ASN A 291 8.95 12.10 22.02
N VAL A 292 7.71 12.10 21.55
CA VAL A 292 6.54 12.60 22.30
C VAL A 292 6.06 11.53 23.25
N GLY A 293 5.74 11.89 24.50
CA GLY A 293 5.12 10.98 25.46
C GLY A 293 3.76 10.47 24.96
N CYS A 294 3.50 9.19 25.11
CA CYS A 294 2.24 8.60 24.68
C CYS A 294 1.64 7.73 25.77
N GLU A 295 0.44 8.05 26.21
CA GLU A 295 -0.35 7.23 27.13
C GLU A 295 -1.41 6.45 26.32
N ILE A 296 -1.47 5.14 26.50
CA ILE A 296 -2.41 4.27 25.77
C ILE A 296 -3.57 3.90 26.69
N VAL A 297 -4.78 4.22 26.26
CA VAL A 297 -6.03 3.86 26.93
C VAL A 297 -6.77 2.83 26.09
N LEU A 298 -7.05 1.65 26.65
CA LEU A 298 -7.80 0.59 25.99
C LEU A 298 -9.27 0.65 26.43
N GLU A 299 -10.17 0.98 25.50
CA GLU A 299 -11.61 1.04 25.76
C GLU A 299 -12.28 -0.29 25.41
N ARG A 300 -13.11 -0.80 26.33
CA ARG A 300 -13.89 -2.03 26.14
C ARG A 300 -15.27 -1.72 25.57
N GLN A 301 -15.80 -2.57 24.71
CA GLN A 301 -17.23 -2.55 24.37
C GLN A 301 -18.07 -2.66 25.65
N GLY A 302 -18.73 -1.55 26.05
CA GLY A 302 -19.65 -1.51 27.20
C GLY A 302 -19.01 -1.24 28.59
N GLY A 303 -17.77 -0.72 28.66
CA GLY A 303 -17.14 -0.40 29.95
C GLY A 303 -16.08 0.69 29.89
N THR A 304 -15.73 1.27 31.05
CA THR A 304 -14.65 2.25 31.22
C THR A 304 -13.29 1.66 30.86
N GLY A 305 -12.49 2.44 30.11
CA GLY A 305 -11.14 2.07 29.70
C GLY A 305 -10.15 1.96 30.86
N ARG A 306 -9.16 1.08 30.74
CA ARG A 306 -7.99 1.04 31.62
C ARG A 306 -6.80 1.73 30.95
N THR A 307 -6.12 2.57 31.71
CA THR A 307 -4.96 3.32 31.29
C THR A 307 -3.69 2.50 31.50
N TYR A 308 -2.81 2.52 30.50
CA TYR A 308 -1.49 1.91 30.56
C TYR A 308 -0.45 2.94 30.08
N GLY A 309 0.38 3.44 30.99
CA GLY A 309 1.50 4.32 30.64
C GLY A 309 2.53 3.65 29.70
N CYS A 310 3.29 4.50 29.00
CA CYS A 310 4.41 4.06 28.14
C CYS A 310 5.62 3.67 28.97
#